data_f3cb52cc718ce9bb1ad846805992d254
#
_entry.id   f3cb52cc718ce9bb1ad846805992d254
#
_cell.length_a   1.000
_cell.length_b   1.000
_cell.length_c   1.000
_cell.angle_alpha   90.00
_cell.angle_beta   90.00
_cell.angle_gamma   90.00
#
_symmetry.space_group_name_H-M   'P 1'
#
loop_
_entity.id
_entity.type
_entity.pdbx_description
1 polymer ?
#
loop_
_entity_poly.entity_id
_entity_poly.type
_entity_poly.pdbx_seq_one_letter_code
_entity_poly.pdbx_strand_id
1 'polypeptide(L)'
;MKSNLLRLTLILCLFCSLQVFCFANNRSTVAGDQVGTTEERTVEEFKEYIAEKFAYLSDAQLQAIGELADVDSDGVISDEEFEDRMAAVRAVMAGPEKPEEDEEQEAEEGANENEAQDEEQETDDGGKVDKAELKFELPRAEVLIVTSSELAESWQDFADWKTKTGRPTKIVSTDHIEKEFEGDDIQQKIRLCCLKHIAEAGTRFVILGGDSEGDAGHVPDRDTDHSECKMLPYDNIPTDLYYVSEKDWDANDDGVYGSFEEDMESVTYANPDSCIGRIPVRTTEDVKAYTDKVIAYESKYPVGHFANHMIYTCPEKSAYPKLATSSKQLSENWENGTVTKFYGNETPWDDQEKGDHDLNSVNWTEMINRRSAAKIHMHGHGILPLWVLEGNSKVTKSTVADLENKNAYPIITTVSCLTGQFDNRKDPSITEAMLRRPNGGAIAILAPSREGVPFMLNPRKDLRLMMSEGKMDGTTTAYTKFWISALKDRMTIGEAFKQVKMDMESLARKNDGFHMLQCELNLLGDPTLDPRPEPPTNFKGRVRVKSGNIIASGFAGATLCVWNGSDHYEILKAGEGRATEIDLKERVGTYSVAAFGSGFNTWVKEDIEVE
;
A
#
# COMPACT_ATOMS: atom_id res chain seq x y z
N MET A 1 -19.18 6.83 -31.53
CA MET A 1 -17.76 6.46 -31.43
C MET A 1 -17.12 6.71 -30.05
N LYS A 2 -17.38 7.83 -29.36
CA LYS A 2 -16.81 8.09 -28.01
C LYS A 2 -17.36 7.16 -26.93
N SER A 3 -18.61 6.76 -26.97
CA SER A 3 -19.24 5.82 -26.02
C SER A 3 -18.69 4.40 -26.14
N ASN A 4 -18.25 3.98 -27.32
CA ASN A 4 -17.73 2.62 -27.52
C ASN A 4 -16.27 2.46 -27.07
N LEU A 5 -15.49 3.53 -27.02
CA LEU A 5 -14.11 3.48 -26.53
C LEU A 5 -14.06 3.37 -25.00
N LEU A 6 -14.98 4.05 -24.30
CA LEU A 6 -15.14 3.99 -22.85
C LEU A 6 -15.61 2.60 -22.39
N ARG A 7 -16.59 2.04 -23.13
CA ARG A 7 -17.08 0.67 -22.92
C ARG A 7 -15.97 -0.37 -23.16
N LEU A 8 -15.06 -0.09 -24.12
CA LEU A 8 -13.94 -0.98 -24.44
C LEU A 8 -12.89 -1.03 -23.33
N THR A 9 -12.64 0.07 -22.60
CA THR A 9 -11.66 0.12 -21.51
C THR A 9 -12.16 -0.65 -20.27
N LEU A 10 -13.45 -0.57 -19.98
CA LEU A 10 -14.08 -1.39 -18.94
C LEU A 10 -13.94 -2.89 -19.25
N ILE A 11 -14.16 -3.26 -20.52
CA ILE A 11 -13.99 -4.63 -21.02
C ILE A 11 -12.53 -5.07 -20.90
N LEU A 12 -11.54 -4.22 -21.19
CA LEU A 12 -10.11 -4.58 -21.10
C LEU A 12 -9.67 -4.92 -19.68
N CYS A 13 -10.11 -4.16 -18.67
CA CYS A 13 -9.80 -4.46 -17.27
C CYS A 13 -10.53 -5.72 -16.76
N LEU A 14 -11.81 -5.88 -17.11
CA LEU A 14 -12.60 -7.07 -16.78
C LEU A 14 -12.11 -8.32 -17.53
N PHE A 15 -11.64 -8.20 -18.78
CA PHE A 15 -11.13 -9.33 -19.55
C PHE A 15 -9.71 -9.74 -19.18
N CYS A 16 -8.88 -8.85 -18.63
CA CYS A 16 -7.65 -9.30 -17.95
C CYS A 16 -7.96 -10.28 -16.80
N SER A 17 -9.04 -10.05 -16.08
CA SER A 17 -9.53 -10.97 -15.04
C SER A 17 -10.19 -12.24 -15.62
N LEU A 18 -10.91 -12.13 -16.74
CA LEU A 18 -11.59 -13.24 -17.42
C LEU A 18 -10.65 -14.13 -18.27
N GLN A 19 -9.60 -13.59 -18.90
CA GLN A 19 -8.62 -14.41 -19.63
C GLN A 19 -7.94 -15.45 -18.73
N VAL A 20 -7.67 -15.10 -17.48
CA VAL A 20 -7.14 -16.04 -16.47
C VAL A 20 -8.11 -17.21 -16.26
N PHE A 21 -9.40 -17.00 -16.40
CA PHE A 21 -10.43 -18.01 -16.16
C PHE A 21 -10.68 -18.93 -17.38
N CYS A 22 -10.63 -18.40 -18.59
CA CYS A 22 -10.79 -19.19 -19.81
C CYS A 22 -9.59 -20.11 -20.08
N PHE A 23 -8.35 -19.68 -19.77
CA PHE A 23 -7.17 -20.56 -19.87
C PHE A 23 -7.15 -21.68 -18.82
N ALA A 24 -7.76 -21.47 -17.64
CA ALA A 24 -7.82 -22.50 -16.62
C ALA A 24 -8.79 -23.65 -16.95
N ASN A 25 -9.85 -23.40 -17.71
CA ASN A 25 -10.86 -24.41 -18.04
C ASN A 25 -10.59 -25.19 -19.34
N ASN A 26 -9.70 -24.73 -20.22
CA ASN A 26 -9.49 -25.36 -21.55
C ASN A 26 -8.40 -26.45 -21.59
N ARG A 27 -7.81 -26.87 -20.46
CA ARG A 27 -6.79 -27.94 -20.45
C ARG A 27 -7.16 -29.24 -19.70
N SER A 28 -8.43 -29.46 -19.40
CA SER A 28 -8.84 -30.74 -18.74
C SER A 28 -9.76 -31.63 -19.58
N THR A 29 -9.64 -31.62 -20.91
CA THR A 29 -10.31 -32.65 -21.72
C THR A 29 -9.38 -33.19 -22.80
N VAL A 30 -8.61 -34.19 -22.42
CA VAL A 30 -8.20 -35.25 -23.35
C VAL A 30 -8.86 -36.53 -22.85
N ALA A 31 -9.96 -36.89 -23.42
CA ALA A 31 -10.43 -38.20 -23.86
C ALA A 31 -11.95 -38.24 -24.00
N GLY A 32 -12.45 -38.42 -25.21
CA GLY A 32 -13.62 -39.27 -25.53
C GLY A 32 -15.00 -38.59 -25.52
N ASP A 33 -15.49 -38.34 -26.73
CA ASP A 33 -16.88 -38.40 -27.16
C ASP A 33 -18.00 -37.71 -26.34
N GLN A 34 -18.48 -36.66 -26.86
CA GLN A 34 -19.85 -36.46 -27.41
C GLN A 34 -20.10 -34.96 -27.68
N VAL A 35 -20.64 -34.66 -28.87
CA VAL A 35 -21.21 -33.38 -29.25
C VAL A 35 -22.37 -33.10 -28.27
N GLY A 36 -22.14 -32.21 -27.32
CA GLY A 36 -23.15 -31.66 -26.41
C GLY A 36 -23.54 -30.27 -26.87
N THR A 37 -24.82 -30.07 -26.99
CA THR A 37 -25.56 -28.86 -27.35
C THR A 37 -25.00 -27.58 -26.77
N THR A 38 -24.83 -26.54 -27.59
CA THR A 38 -24.61 -25.14 -27.21
C THR A 38 -25.65 -24.72 -26.17
N GLU A 39 -25.21 -24.39 -24.96
CA GLU A 39 -26.08 -23.80 -23.94
C GLU A 39 -26.12 -22.28 -24.15
N GLU A 40 -27.20 -21.80 -24.81
CA GLU A 40 -27.57 -20.40 -24.79
C GLU A 40 -27.91 -19.99 -23.35
N ARG A 41 -27.35 -18.88 -22.88
CA ARG A 41 -27.62 -18.34 -21.54
C ARG A 41 -28.35 -17.02 -21.65
N THR A 42 -29.36 -16.80 -20.82
CA THR A 42 -29.96 -15.49 -20.70
C THR A 42 -28.97 -14.48 -20.09
N VAL A 43 -29.15 -13.21 -20.40
CA VAL A 43 -28.35 -12.12 -19.80
C VAL A 43 -28.37 -12.17 -18.27
N GLU A 44 -29.52 -12.53 -17.67
CA GLU A 44 -29.64 -12.66 -16.22
C GLU A 44 -28.86 -13.85 -15.66
N GLU A 45 -28.88 -15.01 -16.31
CA GLU A 45 -28.06 -16.17 -15.91
C GLU A 45 -26.57 -15.88 -16.05
N PHE A 46 -26.18 -15.10 -17.06
CA PHE A 46 -24.81 -14.65 -17.22
C PHE A 46 -24.40 -13.65 -16.11
N LYS A 47 -25.27 -12.69 -15.78
CA LYS A 47 -25.00 -11.76 -14.66
C LYS A 47 -24.92 -12.49 -13.33
N GLU A 48 -25.81 -13.46 -13.05
CA GLU A 48 -25.73 -14.27 -11.84
C GLU A 48 -24.44 -15.09 -11.78
N TYR A 49 -24.02 -15.67 -12.91
CA TYR A 49 -22.73 -16.36 -13.01
C TYR A 49 -21.54 -15.44 -12.75
N ILE A 50 -21.55 -14.24 -13.32
CA ILE A 50 -20.51 -13.24 -13.09
C ILE A 50 -20.54 -12.75 -11.63
N ALA A 51 -21.70 -12.47 -11.06
CA ALA A 51 -21.87 -12.07 -9.68
C ALA A 51 -21.39 -13.14 -8.69
N GLU A 52 -21.64 -14.42 -8.98
CA GLU A 52 -21.13 -15.53 -8.17
C GLU A 52 -19.59 -15.62 -8.19
N LYS A 53 -18.97 -15.33 -9.33
CA LYS A 53 -17.52 -15.43 -9.52
C LYS A 53 -16.79 -14.16 -9.09
N PHE A 54 -17.45 -13.01 -9.19
CA PHE A 54 -16.90 -11.68 -8.95
C PHE A 54 -17.81 -10.89 -7.99
N ALA A 55 -17.94 -11.38 -6.77
CA ALA A 55 -18.85 -10.85 -5.74
C ALA A 55 -18.58 -9.38 -5.31
N TYR A 56 -17.58 -8.75 -5.89
CA TYR A 56 -17.20 -7.36 -5.67
C TYR A 56 -17.73 -6.39 -6.73
N LEU A 57 -18.39 -6.90 -7.79
CA LEU A 57 -18.98 -6.05 -8.82
C LEU A 57 -20.28 -5.45 -8.33
N SER A 58 -20.46 -4.15 -8.52
CA SER A 58 -21.73 -3.48 -8.27
C SER A 58 -22.80 -3.91 -9.28
N ASP A 59 -24.07 -3.74 -8.93
CA ASP A 59 -25.18 -4.06 -9.80
C ASP A 59 -25.10 -3.28 -11.14
N ALA A 60 -24.59 -2.03 -11.11
CA ALA A 60 -24.40 -1.23 -12.29
C ALA A 60 -23.31 -1.81 -13.23
N GLN A 61 -22.24 -2.37 -12.66
CA GLN A 61 -21.19 -3.03 -13.44
C GLN A 61 -21.69 -4.36 -14.03
N LEU A 62 -22.42 -5.14 -13.26
CA LEU A 62 -23.06 -6.38 -13.73
C LEU A 62 -24.06 -6.10 -14.87
N GLN A 63 -24.85 -5.02 -14.73
CA GLN A 63 -25.78 -4.59 -15.77
C GLN A 63 -25.04 -4.21 -17.07
N ALA A 64 -23.99 -3.41 -16.95
CA ALA A 64 -23.17 -3.00 -18.12
C ALA A 64 -22.48 -4.18 -18.82
N ILE A 65 -22.02 -5.18 -18.06
CA ILE A 65 -21.44 -6.42 -18.59
C ILE A 65 -22.48 -7.21 -19.37
N GLY A 66 -23.70 -7.39 -18.82
CA GLY A 66 -24.77 -8.09 -19.50
C GLY A 66 -25.20 -7.42 -20.81
N GLU A 67 -25.37 -6.08 -20.79
CA GLU A 67 -25.73 -5.30 -22.00
C GLU A 67 -24.62 -5.31 -23.09
N LEU A 68 -23.39 -5.53 -22.71
CA LEU A 68 -22.26 -5.61 -23.62
C LEU A 68 -22.07 -7.01 -24.22
N ALA A 69 -22.48 -8.03 -23.50
CA ALA A 69 -22.39 -9.41 -23.97
C ALA A 69 -23.53 -9.73 -24.98
N ASP A 70 -24.71 -9.20 -24.75
CA ASP A 70 -25.88 -9.34 -25.62
C ASP A 70 -25.78 -8.31 -26.78
N VAL A 71 -25.25 -8.73 -27.91
CA VAL A 71 -24.90 -7.85 -29.05
C VAL A 71 -26.13 -7.40 -29.85
N ASP A 72 -27.06 -8.32 -30.09
CA ASP A 72 -28.26 -8.07 -30.87
C ASP A 72 -29.45 -7.65 -30.01
N SER A 73 -29.26 -7.63 -28.68
CA SER A 73 -30.25 -7.21 -27.69
C SER A 73 -31.49 -8.10 -27.66
N ASP A 74 -31.33 -9.38 -27.92
CA ASP A 74 -32.41 -10.36 -27.85
C ASP A 74 -32.60 -10.96 -26.43
N GLY A 75 -31.71 -10.63 -25.52
CA GLY A 75 -31.73 -11.06 -24.12
C GLY A 75 -31.05 -12.41 -23.88
N VAL A 76 -30.36 -12.93 -24.90
CA VAL A 76 -29.60 -14.18 -24.85
C VAL A 76 -28.15 -13.90 -25.30
N ILE A 77 -27.18 -14.55 -24.68
CA ILE A 77 -25.76 -14.48 -25.06
C ILE A 77 -25.41 -15.80 -25.71
N SER A 78 -25.28 -15.77 -27.03
CA SER A 78 -24.85 -16.92 -27.83
C SER A 78 -23.32 -17.13 -27.73
N ASP A 79 -22.87 -18.36 -28.00
CA ASP A 79 -21.43 -18.65 -28.11
C ASP A 79 -20.75 -17.81 -29.20
N GLU A 80 -21.49 -17.47 -30.29
CA GLU A 80 -20.98 -16.65 -31.40
C GLU A 80 -20.79 -15.20 -30.94
N GLU A 81 -21.72 -14.62 -30.19
CA GLU A 81 -21.59 -13.28 -29.61
C GLU A 81 -20.43 -13.20 -28.60
N PHE A 82 -20.28 -14.22 -27.80
CA PHE A 82 -19.18 -14.31 -26.86
C PHE A 82 -17.83 -14.38 -27.59
N GLU A 83 -17.68 -15.26 -28.59
CA GLU A 83 -16.42 -15.42 -29.33
C GLU A 83 -16.13 -14.21 -30.24
N ASP A 84 -17.13 -13.59 -30.87
CA ASP A 84 -16.98 -12.37 -31.68
C ASP A 84 -16.49 -11.19 -30.81
N ARG A 85 -17.00 -11.05 -29.59
CA ARG A 85 -16.51 -10.03 -28.67
C ARG A 85 -15.10 -10.33 -28.20
N MET A 86 -14.78 -11.59 -27.97
CA MET A 86 -13.42 -12.01 -27.65
C MET A 86 -12.47 -11.79 -28.83
N ALA A 87 -12.91 -12.00 -30.08
CA ALA A 87 -12.13 -11.72 -31.27
C ALA A 87 -11.89 -10.21 -31.46
N ALA A 88 -12.89 -9.37 -31.21
CA ALA A 88 -12.77 -7.91 -31.25
C ALA A 88 -11.78 -7.39 -30.19
N VAL A 89 -11.81 -7.95 -29.00
CA VAL A 89 -10.84 -7.64 -27.94
C VAL A 89 -9.42 -8.07 -28.33
N ARG A 90 -9.25 -9.26 -28.92
CA ARG A 90 -7.96 -9.73 -29.44
C ARG A 90 -7.43 -8.83 -30.56
N ALA A 91 -8.27 -8.38 -31.46
CA ALA A 91 -7.89 -7.48 -32.56
C ALA A 91 -7.44 -6.09 -32.06
N VAL A 92 -8.11 -5.54 -31.02
CA VAL A 92 -7.70 -4.28 -30.38
C VAL A 92 -6.37 -4.44 -29.65
N MET A 93 -6.12 -5.59 -29.04
CA MET A 93 -4.85 -5.89 -28.37
C MET A 93 -3.69 -6.12 -29.35
N ALA A 94 -3.96 -6.60 -30.57
CA ALA A 94 -2.96 -6.81 -31.62
C ALA A 94 -2.52 -5.51 -32.33
N GLY A 95 -3.28 -4.43 -32.22
CA GLY A 95 -3.00 -3.11 -32.81
C GLY A 95 -3.23 -3.06 -34.33
N PRO A 96 -3.48 -1.88 -34.92
CA PRO A 96 -3.72 -1.74 -36.36
C PRO A 96 -2.42 -1.95 -37.16
N GLU A 97 -2.54 -2.59 -38.33
CA GLU A 97 -1.50 -2.64 -39.34
C GLU A 97 -1.15 -1.22 -39.82
N LYS A 98 0.15 -0.97 -40.04
CA LYS A 98 0.70 0.33 -40.43
C LYS A 98 0.09 0.83 -41.77
N PRO A 99 -0.31 2.11 -41.85
CA PRO A 99 -0.29 2.84 -43.12
C PRO A 99 1.07 3.50 -43.36
N GLU A 100 1.45 3.58 -44.62
CA GLU A 100 2.68 4.17 -45.13
C GLU A 100 2.79 5.68 -44.86
N GLU A 101 4.03 6.14 -44.77
CA GLU A 101 4.45 7.51 -44.46
C GLU A 101 4.09 8.49 -45.56
N ASP A 102 3.58 9.65 -45.17
CA ASP A 102 3.69 10.88 -45.97
C ASP A 102 4.18 12.03 -45.06
N GLU A 103 5.21 12.70 -45.56
CA GLU A 103 5.98 13.76 -44.94
C GLU A 103 5.30 15.15 -44.97
N GLU A 104 5.86 16.06 -44.15
CA GLU A 104 5.77 17.55 -44.17
C GLU A 104 4.63 18.17 -43.34
N GLN A 105 4.82 19.19 -42.54
CA GLN A 105 5.64 20.41 -42.56
C GLN A 105 5.68 21.07 -41.15
N GLU A 106 6.78 21.74 -40.90
CA GLU A 106 7.02 22.64 -39.74
C GLU A 106 6.19 23.94 -39.83
N ALA A 107 5.80 24.46 -38.67
CA ALA A 107 5.58 25.90 -38.51
C ALA A 107 5.88 26.33 -37.04
N GLU A 108 6.84 27.21 -36.94
CA GLU A 108 7.22 28.00 -35.77
C GLU A 108 6.21 29.11 -35.45
N GLU A 109 6.42 29.70 -34.28
CA GLU A 109 5.98 31.00 -33.71
C GLU A 109 5.04 30.84 -32.52
N GLY A 110 5.20 31.49 -31.40
CA GLY A 110 5.99 32.62 -30.97
C GLY A 110 5.63 32.91 -29.50
N ALA A 111 6.62 33.39 -28.79
CA ALA A 111 6.51 33.80 -27.38
C ALA A 111 5.59 35.02 -27.24
N ASN A 112 4.86 35.09 -26.14
CA ASN A 112 4.44 36.37 -25.60
C ASN A 112 4.39 36.33 -24.06
N GLU A 113 5.27 37.07 -23.48
CA GLU A 113 5.28 37.48 -22.08
C GLU A 113 4.17 38.49 -21.85
N ASN A 114 3.41 38.34 -20.78
CA ASN A 114 2.74 39.48 -20.14
C ASN A 114 2.68 39.27 -18.63
N GLU A 115 3.42 40.15 -17.96
CA GLU A 115 3.27 40.46 -16.55
C GLU A 115 1.87 41.05 -16.26
N ALA A 116 1.26 40.63 -15.19
CA ALA A 116 0.21 41.42 -14.51
C ALA A 116 0.18 41.10 -13.02
N GLN A 117 0.69 41.97 -12.30
CA GLN A 117 0.37 42.66 -11.02
C GLN A 117 -0.65 41.98 -10.09
N ASP A 118 -0.16 41.88 -8.83
CA ASP A 118 -0.87 41.64 -7.59
C ASP A 118 -2.11 42.48 -7.41
N GLU A 119 -3.21 41.85 -7.06
CA GLU A 119 -4.22 42.45 -6.18
C GLU A 119 -4.65 41.40 -5.14
N GLU A 120 -4.23 41.65 -3.90
CA GLU A 120 -4.73 40.98 -2.71
C GLU A 120 -6.23 41.26 -2.55
N GLN A 121 -7.04 40.23 -2.58
CA GLN A 121 -8.36 40.25 -1.94
C GLN A 121 -8.42 39.07 -0.95
N GLU A 122 -8.31 39.46 0.32
CA GLU A 122 -8.77 38.65 1.45
C GLU A 122 -10.26 38.36 1.29
N THR A 123 -10.61 37.10 1.14
CA THR A 123 -11.92 36.60 1.56
C THR A 123 -11.70 35.48 2.55
N ASP A 124 -11.90 35.81 3.80
CA ASP A 124 -12.09 34.97 4.95
C ASP A 124 -13.39 34.19 4.76
N ASP A 125 -13.35 32.86 4.78
CA ASP A 125 -14.21 31.94 5.50
C ASP A 125 -13.94 30.48 5.06
N GLY A 126 -13.04 29.85 5.71
CA GLY A 126 -12.88 28.40 5.68
C GLY A 126 -12.89 27.94 7.13
N GLY A 127 -13.95 27.23 7.51
CA GLY A 127 -14.23 26.79 8.87
C GLY A 127 -13.00 26.27 9.61
N LYS A 128 -12.39 27.15 10.39
CA LYS A 128 -11.46 26.76 11.45
C LYS A 128 -12.28 26.02 12.49
N VAL A 129 -11.96 24.75 12.71
CA VAL A 129 -12.32 24.08 13.95
C VAL A 129 -11.80 24.95 15.09
N ASP A 130 -12.73 25.53 15.85
CA ASP A 130 -12.39 26.43 16.94
C ASP A 130 -11.53 25.69 17.97
N LYS A 131 -10.29 26.13 18.13
CA LYS A 131 -9.34 25.63 19.14
C LYS A 131 -9.82 25.80 20.60
N ALA A 132 -10.98 26.39 20.80
CA ALA A 132 -11.48 26.83 22.13
C ALA A 132 -12.18 25.73 22.95
N GLU A 133 -12.54 24.57 22.38
CA GLU A 133 -13.32 23.55 23.12
C GLU A 133 -12.56 22.29 23.54
N LEU A 134 -11.28 22.14 23.18
CA LEU A 134 -10.50 20.96 23.54
C LEU A 134 -9.79 21.16 24.90
N LYS A 135 -10.51 20.91 26.00
CA LYS A 135 -10.00 21.03 27.39
C LYS A 135 -9.16 19.84 27.88
N PHE A 136 -8.73 18.92 27.01
CA PHE A 136 -8.04 17.71 27.43
C PHE A 136 -6.58 17.76 27.02
N GLU A 137 -5.66 17.85 27.98
CA GLU A 137 -4.23 17.73 27.74
C GLU A 137 -3.88 16.26 27.49
N LEU A 138 -3.36 15.95 26.30
CA LEU A 138 -2.90 14.62 25.94
C LEU A 138 -1.42 14.42 26.32
N PRO A 139 -1.02 13.26 26.85
CA PRO A 139 0.39 12.96 27.01
C PRO A 139 1.05 12.85 25.64
N ARG A 140 2.35 13.21 25.57
CA ARG A 140 3.11 13.07 24.31
C ARG A 140 3.00 11.66 23.76
N ALA A 141 2.65 11.53 22.49
CA ALA A 141 2.56 10.26 21.78
C ALA A 141 3.03 10.43 20.32
N GLU A 142 4.22 9.90 20.01
CA GLU A 142 4.72 9.93 18.62
C GLU A 142 3.96 8.97 17.71
N VAL A 143 3.46 7.85 18.29
CA VAL A 143 2.64 6.86 17.60
C VAL A 143 1.27 6.77 18.27
N LEU A 144 0.22 6.86 17.48
CA LEU A 144 -1.15 6.59 17.89
C LEU A 144 -1.62 5.29 17.26
N ILE A 145 -2.11 4.36 18.08
CA ILE A 145 -2.80 3.15 17.62
C ILE A 145 -4.29 3.35 17.88
N VAL A 146 -5.09 3.37 16.81
CA VAL A 146 -6.55 3.30 16.89
C VAL A 146 -6.96 1.85 16.65
N THR A 147 -7.76 1.28 17.55
CA THR A 147 -8.18 -0.12 17.48
C THR A 147 -9.52 -0.32 18.17
N SER A 148 -10.13 -1.50 18.08
CA SER A 148 -11.33 -1.82 18.87
C SER A 148 -10.98 -2.08 20.34
N SER A 149 -11.98 -1.98 21.22
CA SER A 149 -11.82 -2.35 22.64
C SER A 149 -11.43 -3.82 22.83
N GLU A 150 -11.82 -4.68 21.92
CA GLU A 150 -11.51 -6.12 21.95
C GLU A 150 -10.01 -6.40 21.73
N LEU A 151 -9.35 -5.61 20.88
CA LEU A 151 -7.94 -5.78 20.55
C LEU A 151 -7.01 -4.87 21.36
N ALA A 152 -7.53 -3.87 22.06
CA ALA A 152 -6.73 -2.81 22.69
C ALA A 152 -5.67 -3.36 23.64
N GLU A 153 -6.01 -4.32 24.50
CA GLU A 153 -5.05 -4.94 25.44
C GLU A 153 -3.94 -5.71 24.71
N SER A 154 -4.27 -6.38 23.61
CA SER A 154 -3.28 -7.16 22.85
C SER A 154 -2.23 -6.30 22.15
N TRP A 155 -2.51 -5.02 21.92
CA TRP A 155 -1.55 -4.05 21.37
C TRP A 155 -0.53 -3.53 22.38
N GLN A 156 -0.66 -3.86 23.68
CA GLN A 156 0.21 -3.30 24.71
C GLN A 156 1.69 -3.67 24.49
N ASP A 157 1.99 -4.93 24.16
CA ASP A 157 3.37 -5.38 23.87
C ASP A 157 4.00 -4.60 22.71
N PHE A 158 3.20 -4.29 21.68
CA PHE A 158 3.65 -3.45 20.55
C PHE A 158 3.92 -2.02 21.02
N ALA A 159 3.00 -1.42 21.75
CA ALA A 159 3.12 -0.06 22.26
C ALA A 159 4.33 0.09 23.20
N ASP A 160 4.55 -0.88 24.06
CA ASP A 160 5.70 -0.92 24.97
C ASP A 160 7.01 -1.06 24.19
N TRP A 161 7.04 -1.92 23.18
CA TRP A 161 8.21 -2.05 22.30
C TRP A 161 8.54 -0.74 21.60
N LYS A 162 7.56 -0.08 20.99
CA LYS A 162 7.76 1.21 20.32
C LYS A 162 8.20 2.29 21.32
N THR A 163 7.58 2.35 22.49
CA THR A 163 7.93 3.32 23.53
C THR A 163 9.38 3.10 24.01
N LYS A 164 9.76 1.88 24.40
CA LYS A 164 11.12 1.60 24.85
C LYS A 164 12.18 1.77 23.75
N THR A 165 11.79 1.75 22.50
CA THR A 165 12.68 1.99 21.35
C THR A 165 12.60 3.42 20.81
N GLY A 166 12.12 4.36 21.62
CA GLY A 166 12.23 5.79 21.36
C GLY A 166 11.00 6.43 20.73
N ARG A 167 9.90 5.71 20.60
CA ARG A 167 8.64 6.20 20.02
C ARG A 167 7.49 6.04 21.02
N PRO A 168 7.24 7.03 21.89
CA PRO A 168 6.11 6.99 22.83
C PRO A 168 4.82 6.67 22.08
N THR A 169 4.14 5.61 22.49
CA THR A 169 2.99 5.07 21.80
C THR A 169 1.74 5.09 22.67
N LYS A 170 0.62 5.52 22.12
CA LYS A 170 -0.68 5.56 22.77
C LYS A 170 -1.66 4.67 22.03
N ILE A 171 -2.45 3.90 22.76
CA ILE A 171 -3.56 3.10 22.24
C ILE A 171 -4.86 3.82 22.59
N VAL A 172 -5.76 3.97 21.62
CA VAL A 172 -7.11 4.53 21.79
C VAL A 172 -8.11 3.61 21.12
N SER A 173 -9.14 3.21 21.87
CA SER A 173 -10.18 2.33 21.33
C SER A 173 -11.27 3.10 20.61
N THR A 174 -11.88 2.47 19.59
CA THR A 174 -13.02 3.03 18.86
C THR A 174 -14.20 3.32 19.79
N ASP A 175 -14.45 2.48 20.81
CA ASP A 175 -15.49 2.73 21.82
C ASP A 175 -15.22 3.97 22.67
N HIS A 176 -13.95 4.28 22.95
CA HIS A 176 -13.57 5.52 23.63
C HIS A 176 -13.78 6.71 22.72
N ILE A 177 -13.35 6.60 21.46
CA ILE A 177 -13.54 7.65 20.44
C ILE A 177 -15.02 7.95 20.24
N GLU A 178 -15.86 6.92 20.13
CA GLU A 178 -17.31 7.04 19.97
C GLU A 178 -17.95 7.91 21.07
N LYS A 179 -17.43 7.83 22.30
CA LYS A 179 -17.95 8.54 23.48
C LYS A 179 -17.39 9.97 23.64
N GLU A 180 -16.15 10.19 23.22
CA GLU A 180 -15.42 11.43 23.52
C GLU A 180 -15.44 12.44 22.37
N PHE A 181 -15.76 11.99 21.15
CA PHE A 181 -15.78 12.85 19.97
C PHE A 181 -17.18 12.93 19.38
N GLU A 182 -17.57 14.13 18.95
CA GLU A 182 -18.78 14.36 18.18
C GLU A 182 -18.48 14.21 16.69
N GLY A 183 -19.45 13.77 15.91
CA GLY A 183 -19.34 13.56 14.46
C GLY A 183 -20.52 12.73 13.95
N ASP A 184 -20.75 12.79 12.65
CA ASP A 184 -21.90 12.16 12.00
C ASP A 184 -21.77 10.64 11.97
N ASP A 185 -20.55 10.13 11.87
CA ASP A 185 -20.23 8.71 11.92
C ASP A 185 -18.93 8.43 12.71
N ILE A 186 -18.66 7.15 12.93
CA ILE A 186 -17.45 6.73 13.66
C ILE A 186 -16.17 7.10 12.91
N GLN A 187 -16.17 7.13 11.58
CA GLN A 187 -15.02 7.49 10.76
C GLN A 187 -14.64 8.95 10.99
N GLN A 188 -15.62 9.86 11.00
CA GLN A 188 -15.39 11.27 11.29
C GLN A 188 -14.83 11.46 12.70
N LYS A 189 -15.38 10.75 13.70
CA LYS A 189 -14.88 10.78 15.08
C LYS A 189 -13.44 10.27 15.20
N ILE A 190 -13.09 9.19 14.49
CA ILE A 190 -11.71 8.68 14.43
C ILE A 190 -10.78 9.73 13.82
N ARG A 191 -11.18 10.37 12.72
CA ARG A 191 -10.42 11.46 12.10
C ARG A 191 -10.15 12.58 13.09
N LEU A 192 -11.16 13.06 13.79
CA LEU A 192 -11.03 14.13 14.80
C LEU A 192 -10.11 13.72 15.95
N CYS A 193 -10.17 12.47 16.40
CA CYS A 193 -9.24 11.93 17.38
C CYS A 193 -7.80 11.96 16.87
N CYS A 194 -7.57 11.49 15.65
CA CYS A 194 -6.24 11.50 15.03
C CYS A 194 -5.68 12.93 14.92
N LEU A 195 -6.47 13.86 14.40
CA LEU A 195 -6.08 15.27 14.27
C LEU A 195 -5.75 15.92 15.61
N LYS A 196 -6.54 15.63 16.65
CA LYS A 196 -6.25 16.10 18.00
C LYS A 196 -4.90 15.57 18.50
N HIS A 197 -4.61 14.29 18.34
CA HIS A 197 -3.34 13.71 18.72
C HIS A 197 -2.16 14.27 17.92
N ILE A 198 -2.34 14.52 16.63
CA ILE A 198 -1.34 15.18 15.79
C ILE A 198 -1.04 16.59 16.33
N ALA A 199 -2.07 17.39 16.60
CA ALA A 199 -1.91 18.79 17.01
C ALA A 199 -1.39 18.94 18.45
N GLU A 200 -1.82 18.11 19.40
CA GLU A 200 -1.59 18.32 20.83
C GLU A 200 -0.54 17.36 21.43
N ALA A 201 -0.53 16.09 20.98
CA ALA A 201 0.41 15.07 21.50
C ALA A 201 1.69 14.95 20.67
N GLY A 202 1.76 15.58 19.49
CA GLY A 202 2.88 15.50 18.57
C GLY A 202 2.98 14.16 17.84
N THR A 203 1.81 13.58 17.52
CA THR A 203 1.73 12.30 16.81
C THR A 203 2.19 12.45 15.36
N ARG A 204 3.21 11.68 15.00
CA ARG A 204 3.78 11.62 13.66
C ARG A 204 3.35 10.40 12.88
N PHE A 205 2.87 9.37 13.56
CA PHE A 205 2.48 8.11 12.95
C PHE A 205 1.14 7.64 13.54
N VAL A 206 0.17 7.42 12.66
CA VAL A 206 -1.12 6.82 12.99
C VAL A 206 -1.13 5.38 12.50
N ILE A 207 -1.51 4.45 13.35
CA ILE A 207 -1.70 3.04 13.03
C ILE A 207 -3.17 2.70 13.24
N LEU A 208 -3.84 2.24 12.18
CA LEU A 208 -5.17 1.64 12.29
C LEU A 208 -4.97 0.16 12.58
N GLY A 209 -5.10 -0.21 13.84
CA GLY A 209 -4.82 -1.55 14.36
C GLY A 209 -6.04 -2.45 14.30
N GLY A 210 -6.49 -2.78 13.10
CA GLY A 210 -7.65 -3.64 12.89
C GLY A 210 -8.08 -3.72 11.43
N ASP A 211 -8.79 -4.80 11.11
CA ASP A 211 -9.48 -4.97 9.83
C ASP A 211 -10.66 -4.00 9.73
N SER A 212 -11.09 -3.66 8.51
CA SER A 212 -12.06 -2.59 8.32
C SER A 212 -13.50 -3.08 8.36
N GLU A 213 -13.81 -4.28 7.91
CA GLU A 213 -15.17 -4.70 7.66
C GLU A 213 -15.66 -5.98 8.35
N GLY A 214 -16.99 -6.08 8.47
CA GLY A 214 -17.74 -7.24 8.92
C GLY A 214 -17.91 -7.32 10.43
N ASP A 215 -18.41 -8.48 10.91
CA ASP A 215 -18.59 -8.76 12.34
C ASP A 215 -17.25 -8.78 13.11
N ALA A 216 -16.13 -8.87 12.39
CA ALA A 216 -14.77 -8.80 12.91
C ALA A 216 -14.06 -7.50 12.50
N GLY A 217 -14.77 -6.51 11.98
CA GLY A 217 -14.24 -5.20 11.68
C GLY A 217 -13.93 -4.43 12.96
N HIS A 218 -12.69 -3.98 13.11
CA HIS A 218 -12.24 -3.31 14.32
C HIS A 218 -12.02 -1.82 14.13
N VAL A 219 -11.65 -1.39 12.93
CA VAL A 219 -11.44 0.01 12.56
C VAL A 219 -11.95 0.21 11.14
N PRO A 220 -13.11 0.84 10.94
CA PRO A 220 -13.67 1.03 9.62
C PRO A 220 -12.71 1.81 8.71
N ASP A 221 -12.86 1.69 7.43
CA ASP A 221 -12.26 2.58 6.43
C ASP A 221 -13.23 3.72 6.08
N ARG A 222 -12.78 4.65 5.26
CA ARG A 222 -13.64 5.61 4.58
C ARG A 222 -13.72 5.23 3.12
N ASP A 223 -14.91 4.89 2.66
CA ASP A 223 -15.19 4.75 1.24
C ASP A 223 -15.20 6.12 0.56
N THR A 224 -14.60 6.21 -0.62
CA THR A 224 -14.62 7.39 -1.47
C THR A 224 -15.30 7.10 -2.80
N ASP A 225 -16.03 8.09 -3.32
CA ASP A 225 -16.79 7.97 -4.56
C ASP A 225 -15.98 8.41 -5.77
N HIS A 226 -15.82 7.50 -6.70
CA HIS A 226 -15.20 7.70 -8.01
C HIS A 226 -16.12 7.20 -9.13
N SER A 227 -17.43 7.15 -8.90
CA SER A 227 -18.44 6.68 -9.88
C SER A 227 -18.41 7.45 -11.19
N GLU A 228 -17.99 8.72 -11.14
CA GLU A 228 -17.81 9.60 -12.31
C GLU A 228 -16.44 9.43 -12.99
N CYS A 229 -15.54 8.63 -12.43
CA CYS A 229 -14.21 8.40 -13.02
C CYS A 229 -14.34 7.71 -14.38
N LYS A 230 -13.90 8.41 -15.43
CA LYS A 230 -14.03 7.91 -16.81
C LYS A 230 -13.18 6.70 -17.12
N MET A 231 -12.21 6.40 -16.29
CA MET A 231 -11.29 5.30 -16.49
C MET A 231 -11.79 4.03 -15.82
N LEU A 232 -12.13 4.13 -14.55
CA LEU A 232 -12.59 3.03 -13.70
C LEU A 232 -13.59 3.59 -12.67
N PRO A 233 -14.90 3.53 -12.95
CA PRO A 233 -15.91 4.04 -12.03
C PRO A 233 -16.07 3.09 -10.84
N TYR A 234 -15.88 3.63 -9.64
CA TYR A 234 -16.12 2.98 -8.37
C TYR A 234 -16.87 3.92 -7.43
N ASP A 235 -17.84 3.43 -6.71
CA ASP A 235 -18.58 4.16 -5.69
C ASP A 235 -18.10 3.86 -4.25
N ASN A 236 -17.05 3.04 -4.10
CA ASN A 236 -16.63 2.52 -2.81
C ASN A 236 -15.13 2.17 -2.80
N ILE A 237 -14.25 3.15 -2.95
CA ILE A 237 -12.81 2.91 -2.80
C ILE A 237 -12.40 3.16 -1.35
N PRO A 238 -12.00 2.12 -0.58
CA PRO A 238 -11.56 2.28 0.79
C PRO A 238 -10.22 3.00 0.84
N THR A 239 -10.16 4.02 1.68
CA THR A 239 -8.93 4.77 1.93
C THR A 239 -8.74 5.07 3.41
N ASP A 240 -7.49 5.00 3.86
CA ASP A 240 -7.12 5.39 5.22
C ASP A 240 -6.63 6.85 5.29
N LEU A 241 -6.39 7.51 4.16
CA LEU A 241 -5.90 8.89 4.10
C LEU A 241 -6.84 9.88 4.77
N TYR A 242 -8.14 9.61 4.76
CA TYR A 242 -9.17 10.40 5.40
C TYR A 242 -8.87 10.70 6.88
N TYR A 243 -8.35 9.72 7.61
CA TYR A 243 -8.13 9.83 9.06
C TYR A 243 -7.02 10.79 9.49
N VAL A 244 -6.17 11.20 8.56
CA VAL A 244 -5.14 12.23 8.79
C VAL A 244 -5.39 13.49 7.99
N SER A 245 -6.52 13.60 7.29
CA SER A 245 -6.91 14.78 6.54
C SER A 245 -7.42 15.90 7.46
N GLU A 246 -6.91 17.12 7.26
CA GLU A 246 -7.34 18.28 8.05
C GLU A 246 -8.80 18.67 7.79
N LYS A 247 -9.27 18.50 6.57
CA LYS A 247 -10.65 18.79 6.18
C LYS A 247 -11.48 17.52 6.09
N ASP A 248 -12.78 17.66 6.23
CA ASP A 248 -13.73 16.62 5.87
C ASP A 248 -13.81 16.48 4.35
N TRP A 249 -13.99 15.27 3.86
CA TRP A 249 -14.02 14.98 2.43
C TRP A 249 -15.44 14.99 1.84
N ASP A 250 -16.41 15.47 2.59
CA ASP A 250 -17.78 15.76 2.18
C ASP A 250 -17.97 17.29 2.26
N ALA A 251 -17.66 17.99 1.18
CA ALA A 251 -17.65 19.45 1.17
C ALA A 251 -19.06 20.06 1.05
N ASN A 252 -20.01 19.31 0.55
CA ASN A 252 -21.38 19.74 0.28
C ASN A 252 -22.43 19.13 1.23
N ASP A 253 -22.00 18.33 2.24
CA ASP A 253 -22.84 17.65 3.23
C ASP A 253 -23.90 16.70 2.59
N ASP A 254 -23.54 16.00 1.52
CA ASP A 254 -24.46 15.06 0.86
C ASP A 254 -24.25 13.59 1.28
N GLY A 255 -23.25 13.30 2.10
CA GLY A 255 -22.92 11.97 2.59
C GLY A 255 -22.07 11.15 1.62
N VAL A 256 -21.62 11.75 0.52
CA VAL A 256 -20.66 11.19 -0.44
C VAL A 256 -19.29 11.79 -0.15
N TYR A 257 -18.27 10.97 -0.09
CA TYR A 257 -16.95 11.43 0.35
C TYR A 257 -15.93 11.36 -0.78
N GLY A 258 -15.19 12.44 -0.96
CA GLY A 258 -14.03 12.49 -1.85
C GLY A 258 -14.37 12.42 -3.33
N SER A 259 -15.55 12.87 -3.74
CA SER A 259 -15.95 13.01 -5.13
C SER A 259 -15.04 14.00 -5.86
N PHE A 260 -14.65 13.67 -7.10
CA PHE A 260 -13.71 14.52 -7.86
C PHE A 260 -14.34 15.87 -8.27
N GLU A 261 -15.63 15.91 -8.52
CA GLU A 261 -16.29 17.13 -9.00
C GLU A 261 -16.71 18.05 -7.84
N GLU A 262 -17.04 17.50 -6.70
CA GLU A 262 -17.70 18.22 -5.62
C GLU A 262 -16.81 18.46 -4.41
N ASP A 263 -15.88 17.52 -4.08
CA ASP A 263 -15.13 17.53 -2.84
C ASP A 263 -13.65 17.91 -2.96
N MET A 264 -13.13 18.15 -4.17
CA MET A 264 -11.69 18.33 -4.40
C MET A 264 -11.04 19.44 -3.59
N GLU A 265 -11.79 20.46 -3.18
CA GLU A 265 -11.28 21.55 -2.34
C GLU A 265 -11.05 21.12 -0.89
N SER A 266 -11.75 20.06 -0.44
CA SER A 266 -11.63 19.50 0.91
C SER A 266 -10.68 18.31 1.00
N VAL A 267 -10.46 17.58 -0.10
CA VAL A 267 -9.57 16.41 -0.12
C VAL A 267 -8.11 16.81 0.06
N THR A 268 -7.44 16.13 0.99
CA THR A 268 -5.98 16.23 1.20
C THR A 268 -5.37 14.83 1.19
N TYR A 269 -4.37 14.61 0.34
CA TYR A 269 -3.76 13.28 0.16
C TYR A 269 -2.65 12.96 1.16
N ALA A 270 -2.18 13.97 1.90
CA ALA A 270 -1.14 13.80 2.90
C ALA A 270 -1.25 14.86 3.99
N ASN A 271 -1.05 14.46 5.23
CA ASN A 271 -0.84 15.39 6.33
C ASN A 271 0.66 15.74 6.41
N PRO A 272 1.05 17.01 6.45
CA PRO A 272 2.46 17.38 6.53
C PRO A 272 3.15 16.83 7.77
N ASP A 273 2.43 16.73 8.88
CA ASP A 273 2.98 16.39 10.19
C ASP A 273 2.87 14.90 10.54
N SER A 274 2.01 14.13 9.84
CA SER A 274 1.74 12.74 10.19
C SER A 274 1.73 11.80 8.99
N CYS A 275 1.97 10.52 9.26
CA CYS A 275 1.87 9.40 8.32
C CYS A 275 0.84 8.40 8.85
N ILE A 276 0.21 7.65 7.96
CA ILE A 276 -0.76 6.62 8.33
C ILE A 276 -0.44 5.27 7.70
N GLY A 277 -0.77 4.19 8.41
CA GLY A 277 -0.75 2.83 7.90
C GLY A 277 -1.74 1.95 8.65
N ARG A 278 -2.25 0.93 7.99
CA ARG A 278 -3.18 -0.04 8.56
C ARG A 278 -2.49 -1.37 8.84
N ILE A 279 -2.72 -1.94 10.01
CA ILE A 279 -2.36 -3.32 10.31
C ILE A 279 -3.69 -4.11 10.41
N PRO A 280 -4.10 -4.79 9.32
CA PRO A 280 -5.43 -5.36 9.19
C PRO A 280 -5.55 -6.71 9.92
N VAL A 281 -5.47 -6.69 11.24
CA VAL A 281 -5.61 -7.84 12.14
C VAL A 281 -7.06 -8.07 12.54
N ARG A 282 -7.44 -9.34 12.78
CA ARG A 282 -8.80 -9.74 13.18
C ARG A 282 -8.88 -10.30 14.59
N THR A 283 -7.76 -10.81 15.11
CA THR A 283 -7.74 -11.50 16.39
C THR A 283 -6.55 -11.05 17.24
N THR A 284 -6.60 -11.34 18.53
CA THR A 284 -5.48 -11.10 19.46
C THR A 284 -4.22 -11.87 19.06
N GLU A 285 -4.38 -13.05 18.46
CA GLU A 285 -3.29 -13.87 17.93
C GLU A 285 -2.65 -13.21 16.71
N ASP A 286 -3.43 -12.57 15.82
CA ASP A 286 -2.91 -11.80 14.70
C ASP A 286 -2.08 -10.60 15.20
N VAL A 287 -2.60 -9.86 16.19
CA VAL A 287 -1.88 -8.75 16.83
C VAL A 287 -0.55 -9.23 17.38
N LYS A 288 -0.57 -10.33 18.15
CA LYS A 288 0.65 -10.92 18.69
C LYS A 288 1.62 -11.35 17.61
N ALA A 289 1.14 -12.03 16.58
CA ALA A 289 1.99 -12.49 15.47
C ALA A 289 2.65 -11.31 14.76
N TYR A 290 1.92 -10.23 14.50
CA TYR A 290 2.45 -9.04 13.87
C TYR A 290 3.44 -8.30 14.80
N THR A 291 3.14 -8.18 16.09
CA THR A 291 4.04 -7.62 17.10
C THR A 291 5.38 -8.36 17.14
N ASP A 292 5.33 -9.70 17.21
CA ASP A 292 6.53 -10.55 17.19
C ASP A 292 7.36 -10.33 15.90
N LYS A 293 6.71 -10.10 14.75
CA LYS A 293 7.38 -9.80 13.48
C LYS A 293 8.07 -8.44 13.50
N VAL A 294 7.42 -7.40 14.04
CA VAL A 294 8.00 -6.06 14.16
C VAL A 294 9.21 -6.08 15.09
N ILE A 295 9.08 -6.69 16.27
CA ILE A 295 10.19 -6.86 17.22
C ILE A 295 11.37 -7.58 16.54
N ALA A 296 11.09 -8.65 15.81
CA ALA A 296 12.14 -9.40 15.11
C ALA A 296 12.76 -8.60 13.96
N TYR A 297 11.96 -7.87 13.20
CA TYR A 297 12.43 -6.99 12.12
C TYR A 297 13.36 -5.90 12.64
N GLU A 298 13.02 -5.28 13.75
CA GLU A 298 13.81 -4.19 14.32
C GLU A 298 15.06 -4.67 15.09
N SER A 299 14.99 -5.84 15.77
CA SER A 299 16.05 -6.32 16.67
C SER A 299 16.88 -7.51 16.14
N LYS A 300 16.35 -8.28 15.18
CA LYS A 300 16.94 -9.54 14.67
C LYS A 300 17.00 -9.59 13.14
N TYR A 301 16.97 -8.43 12.51
CA TYR A 301 17.03 -8.36 11.04
C TYR A 301 18.29 -9.04 10.52
N PRO A 302 18.21 -9.86 9.47
CA PRO A 302 19.36 -10.57 8.95
C PRO A 302 20.45 -9.61 8.49
N VAL A 303 21.68 -9.85 8.95
CA VAL A 303 22.86 -9.13 8.47
C VAL A 303 23.35 -9.72 7.15
N GLY A 304 23.96 -8.91 6.29
CA GLY A 304 24.53 -9.37 5.02
C GLY A 304 23.70 -8.97 3.80
N HIS A 305 23.77 -9.78 2.74
CA HIS A 305 23.29 -9.41 1.39
C HIS A 305 21.76 -9.20 1.29
N PHE A 306 20.98 -9.84 2.15
CA PHE A 306 19.52 -9.74 2.15
C PHE A 306 19.00 -8.30 2.09
N ALA A 307 19.56 -7.38 2.90
CA ALA A 307 19.09 -6.00 2.98
C ALA A 307 19.32 -5.20 1.69
N ASN A 308 20.42 -5.48 0.97
CA ASN A 308 20.78 -4.74 -0.25
C ASN A 308 20.12 -5.32 -1.50
N HIS A 309 19.15 -6.21 -1.35
CA HIS A 309 18.59 -6.91 -2.49
C HIS A 309 17.10 -6.60 -2.65
N MET A 310 16.73 -6.27 -3.88
CA MET A 310 15.34 -6.13 -4.33
C MET A 310 15.06 -7.11 -5.46
N ILE A 311 13.84 -7.63 -5.45
CA ILE A 311 13.33 -8.45 -6.54
C ILE A 311 12.21 -7.71 -7.25
N TYR A 312 12.34 -7.63 -8.58
CA TYR A 312 11.26 -7.23 -9.47
C TYR A 312 10.64 -8.44 -10.12
N THR A 313 9.32 -8.54 -10.07
CA THR A 313 8.57 -9.59 -10.76
C THR A 313 7.73 -9.02 -11.90
N CYS A 314 7.66 -9.72 -13.02
CA CYS A 314 6.79 -9.39 -14.13
C CYS A 314 6.40 -10.64 -14.92
N PRO A 315 5.11 -11.01 -14.98
CA PRO A 315 4.67 -12.16 -15.76
C PRO A 315 4.61 -11.87 -17.27
N GLU A 316 4.57 -10.59 -17.69
CA GLU A 316 4.30 -10.23 -19.07
C GLU A 316 5.35 -9.29 -19.66
N LYS A 317 5.78 -9.61 -20.90
CA LYS A 317 6.71 -8.77 -21.68
C LYS A 317 6.18 -7.33 -21.88
N SER A 318 4.88 -7.15 -21.99
CA SER A 318 4.24 -5.84 -22.22
C SER A 318 4.53 -4.82 -21.10
N ALA A 319 4.81 -5.29 -19.88
CA ALA A 319 5.15 -4.44 -18.75
C ALA A 319 6.65 -4.11 -18.65
N TYR A 320 7.50 -4.79 -19.42
CA TYR A 320 8.96 -4.69 -19.34
C TYR A 320 9.51 -3.27 -19.44
N PRO A 321 9.12 -2.43 -20.42
CA PRO A 321 9.70 -1.08 -20.55
C PRO A 321 9.55 -0.23 -19.30
N LYS A 322 8.44 -0.40 -18.57
CA LYS A 322 8.17 0.30 -17.30
C LYS A 322 9.06 -0.17 -16.19
N LEU A 323 9.17 -1.49 -16.05
CA LEU A 323 10.03 -2.11 -15.06
C LEU A 323 11.51 -1.82 -15.32
N ALA A 324 11.95 -1.85 -16.57
CA ALA A 324 13.31 -1.48 -16.94
C ALA A 324 13.63 -0.02 -16.55
N THR A 325 12.71 0.91 -16.81
CA THR A 325 12.86 2.31 -16.42
C THR A 325 12.91 2.46 -14.91
N SER A 326 11.97 1.85 -14.19
CA SER A 326 11.91 1.91 -12.73
C SER A 326 13.12 1.24 -12.08
N SER A 327 13.52 0.07 -12.57
CA SER A 327 14.70 -0.65 -12.11
C SER A 327 15.99 0.16 -12.32
N LYS A 328 16.10 0.85 -13.46
CA LYS A 328 17.22 1.74 -13.75
C LYS A 328 17.23 2.94 -12.81
N GLN A 329 16.09 3.63 -12.66
CA GLN A 329 15.96 4.76 -11.73
C GLN A 329 16.31 4.36 -10.30
N LEU A 330 15.87 3.19 -9.85
CA LEU A 330 16.20 2.69 -8.53
C LEU A 330 17.70 2.39 -8.40
N SER A 331 18.32 1.70 -9.35
CA SER A 331 19.74 1.38 -9.30
C SER A 331 20.64 2.62 -9.34
N GLU A 332 20.20 3.71 -9.99
CA GLU A 332 20.89 4.99 -9.98
C GLU A 332 20.77 5.76 -8.65
N ASN A 333 19.74 5.47 -7.85
CA ASN A 333 19.43 6.17 -6.60
C ASN A 333 19.64 5.33 -5.33
N TRP A 334 19.94 4.04 -5.46
CA TRP A 334 20.21 3.15 -4.34
C TRP A 334 21.66 2.66 -4.36
N GLU A 335 22.49 3.31 -3.57
CA GLU A 335 23.91 2.98 -3.48
C GLU A 335 24.10 1.55 -2.92
N ASN A 336 24.92 0.76 -3.62
CA ASN A 336 25.22 -0.65 -3.29
C ASN A 336 24.01 -1.61 -3.34
N GLY A 337 22.86 -1.18 -3.84
CA GLY A 337 21.71 -2.05 -4.04
C GLY A 337 21.84 -2.96 -5.27
N THR A 338 21.26 -4.15 -5.20
CA THR A 338 21.15 -5.07 -6.34
C THR A 338 19.68 -5.40 -6.63
N VAL A 339 19.37 -5.57 -7.90
CA VAL A 339 18.03 -5.92 -8.37
C VAL A 339 18.10 -7.19 -9.17
N THR A 340 17.29 -8.19 -8.80
CA THR A 340 17.10 -9.44 -9.55
C THR A 340 15.70 -9.45 -10.16
N LYS A 341 15.61 -9.93 -11.39
CA LYS A 341 14.38 -9.95 -12.19
C LYS A 341 13.81 -11.36 -12.26
N PHE A 342 12.60 -11.53 -11.80
CA PHE A 342 11.82 -12.74 -11.95
C PHE A 342 10.74 -12.47 -13.01
N TYR A 343 10.95 -12.95 -14.21
CA TYR A 343 10.06 -12.69 -15.33
C TYR A 343 9.41 -13.98 -15.84
N GLY A 344 8.23 -13.82 -16.43
CA GLY A 344 7.58 -14.91 -17.13
C GLY A 344 8.31 -15.28 -18.42
N ASN A 345 8.39 -16.58 -18.75
CA ASN A 345 9.10 -17.09 -19.92
C ASN A 345 8.20 -17.56 -21.05
N GLU A 346 6.88 -17.59 -20.85
CA GLU A 346 5.92 -17.99 -21.91
C GLU A 346 5.91 -16.99 -23.08
N THR A 347 6.25 -15.71 -22.81
CA THR A 347 6.43 -14.70 -23.84
C THR A 347 7.91 -14.57 -24.19
N PRO A 348 8.33 -14.68 -25.47
CA PRO A 348 9.73 -14.51 -25.83
C PRO A 348 10.24 -13.12 -25.51
N TRP A 349 11.26 -13.02 -24.67
CA TRP A 349 12.01 -11.81 -24.37
C TRP A 349 13.20 -11.71 -25.31
N ASP A 350 13.61 -10.47 -25.68
CA ASP A 350 14.90 -10.29 -26.34
C ASP A 350 16.03 -10.66 -25.36
N ASP A 351 17.16 -11.17 -25.87
CA ASP A 351 18.23 -11.72 -25.02
C ASP A 351 18.80 -10.74 -23.99
N GLN A 352 18.70 -9.43 -24.25
CA GLN A 352 19.10 -8.39 -23.32
C GLN A 352 18.08 -8.08 -22.21
N GLU A 353 16.88 -8.61 -22.33
CA GLU A 353 15.71 -8.27 -21.51
C GLU A 353 15.14 -9.43 -20.73
N LYS A 354 15.77 -10.59 -20.78
CA LYS A 354 15.37 -11.77 -20.01
C LYS A 354 15.41 -11.51 -18.52
N GLY A 355 14.48 -12.12 -17.80
CA GLY A 355 14.59 -12.25 -16.35
C GLY A 355 15.77 -13.12 -15.95
N ASP A 356 16.28 -12.90 -14.76
CA ASP A 356 17.34 -13.73 -14.18
C ASP A 356 16.79 -15.11 -13.77
N HIS A 357 15.50 -15.15 -13.44
CA HIS A 357 14.78 -16.36 -13.03
C HIS A 357 13.35 -16.39 -13.57
N ASP A 358 12.80 -17.59 -13.71
CA ASP A 358 11.42 -17.83 -14.12
C ASP A 358 10.44 -17.48 -13.00
N LEU A 359 9.40 -16.73 -13.32
CA LEU A 359 8.36 -16.34 -12.38
C LEU A 359 7.27 -17.41 -12.29
N ASN A 360 7.40 -18.32 -11.35
CA ASN A 360 6.37 -19.31 -10.99
C ASN A 360 6.24 -19.43 -9.47
N SER A 361 5.21 -20.12 -8.99
CA SER A 361 4.92 -20.21 -7.55
C SER A 361 6.02 -20.94 -6.77
N VAL A 362 6.70 -21.90 -7.37
CA VAL A 362 7.80 -22.62 -6.72
C VAL A 362 8.98 -21.68 -6.52
N ASN A 363 9.44 -21.05 -7.59
CA ASN A 363 10.56 -20.09 -7.51
C ASN A 363 10.23 -18.91 -6.60
N TRP A 364 8.97 -18.43 -6.63
CA TRP A 364 8.52 -17.34 -5.75
C TRP A 364 8.57 -17.76 -4.27
N THR A 365 8.06 -18.95 -3.93
CA THR A 365 8.08 -19.47 -2.56
C THR A 365 9.52 -19.72 -2.07
N GLU A 366 10.34 -20.32 -2.92
CA GLU A 366 11.75 -20.52 -2.59
C GLU A 366 12.50 -19.22 -2.37
N MET A 367 12.26 -18.21 -3.21
CA MET A 367 12.84 -16.88 -3.08
C MET A 367 12.56 -16.28 -1.71
N ILE A 368 11.30 -16.33 -1.26
CA ILE A 368 10.91 -15.83 0.07
C ILE A 368 11.56 -16.67 1.17
N ASN A 369 11.44 -17.99 1.12
CA ASN A 369 11.92 -18.90 2.17
C ASN A 369 13.45 -18.93 2.28
N ARG A 370 14.17 -18.74 1.17
CA ARG A 370 15.63 -18.58 1.17
C ARG A 370 16.12 -17.22 1.66
N ARG A 371 15.20 -16.32 1.99
CA ARG A 371 15.53 -14.96 2.45
C ARG A 371 16.39 -14.21 1.41
N SER A 372 15.96 -14.30 0.14
CA SER A 372 16.75 -13.77 -0.97
C SER A 372 16.74 -12.25 -1.06
N ALA A 373 15.64 -11.61 -0.68
CA ALA A 373 15.51 -10.16 -0.78
C ALA A 373 14.62 -9.57 0.32
N ALA A 374 15.00 -8.38 0.78
CA ALA A 374 14.25 -7.61 1.77
C ALA A 374 13.17 -6.71 1.14
N LYS A 375 13.24 -6.49 -0.16
CA LYS A 375 12.35 -5.62 -0.92
C LYS A 375 11.86 -6.37 -2.14
N ILE A 376 10.57 -6.27 -2.40
CA ILE A 376 9.96 -6.95 -3.55
C ILE A 376 9.03 -5.96 -4.23
N HIS A 377 9.16 -5.81 -5.54
CA HIS A 377 8.18 -5.13 -6.36
C HIS A 377 7.49 -6.14 -7.26
N MET A 378 6.19 -6.33 -7.04
CA MET A 378 5.36 -7.23 -7.83
C MET A 378 4.58 -6.46 -8.87
N HIS A 379 4.94 -6.64 -10.13
CA HIS A 379 4.16 -6.17 -11.26
C HIS A 379 3.46 -7.36 -11.89
N GLY A 380 2.15 -7.29 -12.07
CA GLY A 380 1.37 -8.39 -12.65
C GLY A 380 -0.10 -8.26 -12.36
N HIS A 381 -0.80 -9.34 -12.50
CA HIS A 381 -2.23 -9.43 -12.21
C HIS A 381 -2.48 -9.94 -10.80
N GLY A 382 -3.64 -9.59 -10.28
CA GLY A 382 -4.11 -10.08 -8.98
C GLY A 382 -5.62 -10.02 -8.90
N ILE A 383 -6.14 -10.79 -8.00
CA ILE A 383 -7.49 -10.70 -7.49
C ILE A 383 -7.42 -10.83 -5.98
N LEU A 384 -8.50 -10.55 -5.28
CA LEU A 384 -8.52 -10.53 -3.82
C LEU A 384 -7.65 -11.59 -3.11
N PRO A 385 -7.83 -12.94 -3.37
CA PRO A 385 -7.15 -13.95 -2.56
C PRO A 385 -5.78 -14.40 -3.13
N LEU A 386 -5.29 -13.80 -4.23
CA LEU A 386 -4.08 -14.32 -4.87
C LEU A 386 -3.38 -13.33 -5.81
N TRP A 387 -2.08 -13.53 -5.99
CA TRP A 387 -1.31 -12.99 -7.12
C TRP A 387 -1.28 -14.01 -8.25
N VAL A 388 -1.46 -13.52 -9.48
CA VAL A 388 -1.30 -14.28 -10.72
C VAL A 388 0.14 -14.12 -11.18
N LEU A 389 0.82 -15.22 -11.36
CA LEU A 389 2.15 -15.32 -11.93
C LEU A 389 2.07 -15.81 -13.38
N GLU A 390 3.19 -16.15 -13.98
CA GLU A 390 3.22 -16.65 -15.36
C GLU A 390 2.36 -17.91 -15.56
N GLY A 391 1.67 -17.97 -16.69
CA GLY A 391 0.78 -19.07 -17.04
C GLY A 391 -0.36 -19.24 -16.04
N ASN A 392 -0.51 -20.44 -15.51
CA ASN A 392 -1.50 -20.73 -14.46
C ASN A 392 -0.92 -20.72 -13.04
N SER A 393 0.32 -20.28 -12.89
CA SER A 393 0.99 -20.24 -11.59
C SER A 393 0.42 -19.10 -10.75
N LYS A 394 0.24 -19.34 -9.45
CA LYS A 394 -0.41 -18.39 -8.53
C LYS A 394 0.25 -18.43 -7.16
N VAL A 395 0.32 -17.29 -6.51
CA VAL A 395 0.55 -17.20 -5.06
C VAL A 395 -0.81 -17.11 -4.38
N THR A 396 -1.15 -18.08 -3.60
CA THR A 396 -2.44 -18.20 -2.91
C THR A 396 -2.25 -18.15 -1.39
N LYS A 397 -3.35 -18.08 -0.64
CA LYS A 397 -3.31 -18.21 0.83
C LYS A 397 -2.63 -19.52 1.29
N SER A 398 -2.78 -20.61 0.54
CA SER A 398 -2.05 -21.86 0.82
C SER A 398 -0.54 -21.67 0.61
N THR A 399 -0.12 -20.99 -0.45
CA THR A 399 1.29 -20.67 -0.67
C THR A 399 1.85 -19.81 0.48
N VAL A 400 1.06 -18.84 0.97
CA VAL A 400 1.45 -18.01 2.12
C VAL A 400 1.57 -18.83 3.40
N ALA A 401 0.71 -19.84 3.58
CA ALA A 401 0.78 -20.76 4.74
C ALA A 401 2.08 -21.59 4.77
N ASP A 402 2.73 -21.80 3.63
CA ASP A 402 3.99 -22.55 3.50
C ASP A 402 5.24 -21.64 3.66
N LEU A 403 5.07 -20.33 3.94
CA LEU A 403 6.20 -19.44 4.12
C LEU A 403 6.86 -19.62 5.50
N GLU A 404 8.19 -19.76 5.48
CA GLU A 404 9.05 -20.02 6.65
C GLU A 404 10.18 -18.99 6.80
N ASN A 405 10.00 -17.80 6.25
CA ASN A 405 11.02 -16.74 6.22
C ASN A 405 11.14 -15.94 7.54
N LYS A 406 11.07 -16.62 8.68
CA LYS A 406 11.19 -16.02 10.02
C LYS A 406 12.37 -15.07 10.13
N ASN A 407 12.15 -13.88 10.69
CA ASN A 407 13.07 -12.76 10.86
C ASN A 407 13.54 -12.10 9.54
N ALA A 408 13.18 -12.64 8.38
CA ALA A 408 13.53 -12.09 7.07
C ALA A 408 12.23 -11.69 6.33
N TYR A 409 11.51 -10.76 6.89
CA TYR A 409 10.24 -10.30 6.36
C TYR A 409 10.46 -9.19 5.33
N PRO A 410 10.09 -9.37 4.04
CA PRO A 410 10.23 -8.33 3.05
C PRO A 410 9.18 -7.23 3.22
N ILE A 411 9.50 -6.04 2.72
CA ILE A 411 8.54 -5.02 2.35
C ILE A 411 8.19 -5.23 0.88
N ILE A 412 6.89 -5.22 0.56
CA ILE A 412 6.40 -5.51 -0.78
C ILE A 412 5.64 -4.29 -1.32
N THR A 413 5.88 -3.94 -2.57
CA THR A 413 4.98 -3.08 -3.36
C THR A 413 4.37 -3.91 -4.48
N THR A 414 3.09 -3.75 -4.75
CA THR A 414 2.41 -4.53 -5.79
C THR A 414 1.48 -3.67 -6.63
N VAL A 415 1.55 -3.84 -7.95
CA VAL A 415 0.64 -3.20 -8.93
C VAL A 415 -0.57 -4.08 -9.24
N SER A 416 -0.60 -5.29 -8.68
CA SER A 416 -1.65 -6.28 -8.97
C SER A 416 -3.00 -5.86 -8.39
N CYS A 417 -4.04 -5.87 -9.21
CA CYS A 417 -5.40 -5.42 -8.86
C CYS A 417 -5.95 -6.16 -7.64
N LEU A 418 -6.72 -5.46 -6.79
CA LEU A 418 -7.50 -6.01 -5.67
C LEU A 418 -6.68 -6.73 -4.58
N THR A 419 -5.37 -6.78 -4.72
CA THR A 419 -4.54 -7.53 -3.76
C THR A 419 -4.41 -6.84 -2.42
N GLY A 420 -4.64 -5.53 -2.37
CA GLY A 420 -4.71 -4.74 -1.14
C GLY A 420 -6.13 -4.43 -0.67
N GLN A 421 -7.14 -5.12 -1.18
CA GLN A 421 -8.53 -4.93 -0.77
C GLN A 421 -8.73 -5.45 0.66
N PHE A 422 -8.78 -4.55 1.63
CA PHE A 422 -8.91 -4.85 3.06
C PHE A 422 -10.32 -4.64 3.61
N ASP A 423 -11.25 -4.23 2.76
CA ASP A 423 -12.67 -4.00 3.05
C ASP A 423 -13.56 -5.21 2.72
N ASN A 424 -13.00 -6.40 2.52
CA ASN A 424 -13.78 -7.59 2.18
C ASN A 424 -14.18 -8.40 3.40
N ARG A 425 -15.50 -8.53 3.64
CA ARG A 425 -16.08 -9.22 4.79
C ARG A 425 -15.82 -10.72 4.83
N LYS A 426 -15.76 -11.37 3.69
CA LYS A 426 -15.80 -12.85 3.60
C LYS A 426 -14.41 -13.47 3.61
N ASP A 427 -13.50 -12.88 2.87
CA ASP A 427 -12.18 -13.46 2.63
C ASP A 427 -11.09 -12.40 2.77
N PRO A 428 -10.03 -12.64 3.55
CA PRO A 428 -8.90 -11.72 3.58
C PRO A 428 -8.21 -11.69 2.22
N SER A 429 -7.71 -10.52 1.83
CA SER A 429 -6.83 -10.37 0.67
C SER A 429 -5.53 -11.14 0.85
N ILE A 430 -4.80 -11.34 -0.24
CA ILE A 430 -3.49 -12.01 -0.19
C ILE A 430 -2.49 -11.22 0.65
N THR A 431 -2.58 -9.88 0.64
CA THR A 431 -1.70 -9.01 1.43
C THR A 431 -1.98 -9.11 2.92
N GLU A 432 -3.24 -9.20 3.33
CA GLU A 432 -3.62 -9.46 4.72
C GLU A 432 -3.11 -10.83 5.20
N ALA A 433 -3.29 -11.87 4.37
CA ALA A 433 -2.75 -13.20 4.69
C ALA A 433 -1.23 -13.16 4.89
N MET A 434 -0.49 -12.41 4.07
CA MET A 434 0.95 -12.21 4.20
C MET A 434 1.33 -11.50 5.51
N LEU A 435 0.57 -10.48 5.90
CA LEU A 435 0.84 -9.73 7.13
C LEU A 435 0.47 -10.52 8.39
N ARG A 436 -0.62 -11.30 8.36
CA ARG A 436 -1.07 -12.14 9.48
C ARG A 436 -0.28 -13.44 9.63
N ARG A 437 0.51 -13.87 8.62
CA ARG A 437 1.28 -15.11 8.70
C ARG A 437 2.28 -15.10 9.85
N PRO A 438 2.13 -15.96 10.89
CA PRO A 438 3.10 -16.06 11.98
C PRO A 438 4.43 -16.62 11.49
N ASN A 439 5.55 -16.02 11.89
CA ASN A 439 6.91 -16.48 11.54
C ASN A 439 7.22 -16.55 10.03
N GLY A 440 6.41 -15.87 9.20
CA GLY A 440 6.58 -15.84 7.75
C GLY A 440 5.86 -14.65 7.12
N GLY A 441 5.80 -14.61 5.78
CA GLY A 441 5.13 -13.57 5.03
C GLY A 441 5.92 -12.26 4.93
N ALA A 442 5.22 -11.14 4.95
CA ALA A 442 5.78 -9.79 4.82
C ALA A 442 5.61 -8.97 6.10
N ILE A 443 6.37 -7.86 6.22
CA ILE A 443 6.25 -6.92 7.34
C ILE A 443 5.40 -5.71 6.98
N ALA A 444 5.41 -5.30 5.71
CA ALA A 444 4.58 -4.23 5.18
C ALA A 444 4.34 -4.43 3.69
N ILE A 445 3.19 -3.99 3.20
CA ILE A 445 2.81 -4.09 1.79
C ILE A 445 2.10 -2.81 1.37
N LEU A 446 2.55 -2.23 0.24
CA LEU A 446 1.84 -1.17 -0.43
C LEU A 446 1.09 -1.79 -1.62
N ALA A 447 -0.22 -1.68 -1.60
CA ALA A 447 -1.08 -2.35 -2.56
C ALA A 447 -2.32 -1.52 -2.91
N PRO A 448 -2.86 -1.68 -4.13
CA PRO A 448 -4.13 -1.07 -4.49
C PRO A 448 -5.30 -1.85 -3.87
N SER A 449 -6.25 -1.12 -3.32
CA SER A 449 -7.50 -1.71 -2.79
C SER A 449 -8.51 -2.05 -3.88
N ARG A 450 -8.33 -1.49 -5.07
CA ARG A 450 -9.10 -1.76 -6.30
C ARG A 450 -8.13 -2.12 -7.45
N GLU A 451 -8.34 -1.64 -8.65
CA GLU A 451 -7.49 -1.94 -9.79
C GLU A 451 -6.15 -1.21 -9.73
N GLY A 452 -5.08 -1.95 -9.64
CA GLY A 452 -3.74 -1.40 -9.77
C GLY A 452 -3.46 -0.92 -11.19
N VAL A 453 -3.54 0.38 -11.41
CA VAL A 453 -3.29 0.99 -12.71
C VAL A 453 -1.79 1.29 -12.87
N PRO A 454 -1.04 0.47 -13.61
CA PRO A 454 0.42 0.63 -13.68
C PRO A 454 0.82 1.97 -14.30
N PHE A 455 -0.05 2.57 -15.11
CA PHE A 455 0.13 3.89 -15.70
C PHE A 455 -1.23 4.47 -16.08
N MET A 456 -1.34 5.78 -15.96
CA MET A 456 -2.55 6.52 -16.34
C MET A 456 -2.51 6.86 -17.81
N LEU A 457 -3.56 6.52 -18.53
CA LEU A 457 -3.73 6.87 -19.93
C LEU A 457 -4.05 8.37 -20.06
N ASN A 458 -3.17 9.12 -20.71
CA ASN A 458 -3.57 10.45 -21.17
C ASN A 458 -4.35 10.28 -22.49
N PRO A 459 -5.65 10.57 -22.53
CA PRO A 459 -6.47 10.35 -23.73
C PRO A 459 -6.06 11.23 -24.93
N ARG A 460 -5.12 12.16 -24.75
CA ARG A 460 -4.60 13.08 -25.77
C ARG A 460 -3.20 12.71 -26.28
N LYS A 461 -2.55 11.69 -25.73
CA LYS A 461 -1.21 11.25 -26.16
C LYS A 461 -1.23 9.78 -26.57
N ASP A 462 -0.41 9.45 -27.57
CA ASP A 462 -0.18 8.08 -27.96
C ASP A 462 0.51 7.30 -26.83
N LEU A 463 -0.10 6.22 -26.40
CA LEU A 463 0.41 5.35 -25.33
C LEU A 463 1.83 4.84 -25.65
N ARG A 464 2.11 4.51 -26.93
CA ARG A 464 3.42 4.02 -27.38
C ARG A 464 4.50 5.09 -27.22
N LEU A 465 4.17 6.34 -27.53
CA LEU A 465 5.09 7.47 -27.38
C LEU A 465 5.40 7.74 -25.90
N MET A 466 4.38 7.70 -25.03
CA MET A 466 4.57 7.84 -23.58
C MET A 466 5.42 6.70 -23.00
N MET A 467 5.22 5.46 -23.49
CA MET A 467 6.04 4.31 -23.10
C MET A 467 7.50 4.46 -23.51
N SER A 468 7.76 4.95 -24.74
CA SER A 468 9.12 5.15 -25.25
C SER A 468 9.86 6.30 -24.59
N GLU A 469 9.15 7.32 -24.09
CA GLU A 469 9.71 8.50 -23.44
C GLU A 469 9.93 8.32 -21.93
N GLY A 470 9.53 7.19 -21.33
CA GLY A 470 9.61 6.96 -19.89
C GLY A 470 8.73 7.90 -19.03
N LYS A 471 7.79 8.60 -19.67
CA LYS A 471 6.89 9.58 -19.03
C LYS A 471 5.57 8.92 -18.62
N MET A 472 5.64 7.89 -17.80
CA MET A 472 4.45 7.14 -17.42
C MET A 472 4.20 7.30 -15.93
N ASP A 473 3.28 8.20 -15.62
CA ASP A 473 2.80 8.40 -14.26
C ASP A 473 1.65 7.41 -13.96
N GLY A 474 1.73 6.73 -12.85
CA GLY A 474 0.77 5.73 -12.38
C GLY A 474 1.31 4.97 -11.18
N THR A 475 0.73 3.83 -10.84
CA THR A 475 1.12 3.02 -9.67
C THR A 475 2.59 2.61 -9.73
N THR A 476 3.13 2.25 -10.91
CA THR A 476 4.55 1.89 -11.04
C THR A 476 5.47 3.07 -10.74
N THR A 477 5.12 4.29 -11.18
CA THR A 477 5.87 5.50 -10.87
C THR A 477 5.76 5.85 -9.39
N ALA A 478 4.57 5.73 -8.80
CA ALA A 478 4.35 5.94 -7.36
C ALA A 478 5.28 5.05 -6.52
N TYR A 479 5.34 3.75 -6.82
CA TYR A 479 6.20 2.83 -6.09
C TYR A 479 7.68 3.03 -6.36
N THR A 480 8.07 3.46 -7.57
CA THR A 480 9.46 3.83 -7.83
C THR A 480 9.88 5.02 -6.99
N LYS A 481 9.05 6.06 -6.90
CA LYS A 481 9.27 7.22 -6.02
C LYS A 481 9.33 6.79 -4.56
N PHE A 482 8.42 5.93 -4.12
CA PHE A 482 8.43 5.36 -2.77
C PHE A 482 9.78 4.72 -2.43
N TRP A 483 10.28 3.83 -3.29
CA TRP A 483 11.55 3.16 -3.05
C TRP A 483 12.74 4.11 -3.08
N ILE A 484 12.73 5.14 -3.92
CA ILE A 484 13.79 6.16 -3.94
C ILE A 484 13.79 6.92 -2.60
N SER A 485 12.65 7.42 -2.14
CA SER A 485 12.54 8.14 -0.86
C SER A 485 12.90 7.25 0.33
N ALA A 486 12.46 6.00 0.33
CA ALA A 486 12.76 5.04 1.39
C ALA A 486 14.26 4.69 1.45
N LEU A 487 14.91 4.46 0.31
CA LEU A 487 16.26 3.91 0.26
C LEU A 487 17.37 4.97 0.15
N LYS A 488 17.15 6.03 -0.64
CA LYS A 488 18.12 7.13 -0.80
C LYS A 488 17.99 8.17 0.29
N ASP A 489 16.74 8.61 0.55
CA ASP A 489 16.48 9.70 1.49
C ASP A 489 16.30 9.19 2.93
N ARG A 490 16.37 7.85 3.12
CA ARG A 490 16.33 7.14 4.41
C ARG A 490 15.08 7.44 5.23
N MET A 491 13.97 7.63 4.56
CA MET A 491 12.66 7.82 5.18
C MET A 491 12.12 6.50 5.73
N THR A 492 11.33 6.56 6.81
CA THR A 492 10.47 5.42 7.18
C THR A 492 9.50 5.11 6.04
N ILE A 493 8.93 3.90 6.04
CA ILE A 493 8.00 3.55 4.95
C ILE A 493 6.74 4.44 4.94
N GLY A 494 6.29 4.91 6.11
CA GLY A 494 5.19 5.87 6.19
C GLY A 494 5.57 7.24 5.63
N GLU A 495 6.75 7.76 5.97
CA GLU A 495 7.26 9.04 5.43
C GLU A 495 7.47 8.96 3.91
N ALA A 496 8.06 7.87 3.42
CA ALA A 496 8.24 7.66 1.98
C ALA A 496 6.90 7.55 1.23
N PHE A 497 5.91 6.89 1.83
CA PHE A 497 4.58 6.81 1.24
C PHE A 497 3.87 8.16 1.24
N LYS A 498 3.93 8.92 2.35
CA LYS A 498 3.45 10.30 2.41
C LYS A 498 4.08 11.18 1.32
N GLN A 499 5.40 11.07 1.11
CA GLN A 499 6.09 11.83 0.08
C GLN A 499 5.55 11.54 -1.33
N VAL A 500 5.23 10.27 -1.63
CA VAL A 500 4.58 9.90 -2.90
C VAL A 500 3.23 10.59 -3.06
N LYS A 501 2.42 10.61 -1.99
CA LYS A 501 1.11 11.27 -2.01
C LYS A 501 1.25 12.77 -2.31
N MET A 502 2.20 13.43 -1.67
CA MET A 502 2.51 14.84 -1.93
C MET A 502 3.01 15.09 -3.35
N ASP A 503 3.94 14.26 -3.83
CA ASP A 503 4.52 14.38 -5.18
C ASP A 503 3.49 14.20 -6.31
N MET A 504 2.44 13.44 -6.06
CA MET A 504 1.40 13.15 -7.05
C MET A 504 0.15 14.02 -6.90
N GLU A 505 0.06 14.84 -5.86
CA GLU A 505 -1.11 15.67 -5.57
C GLU A 505 -1.51 16.57 -6.75
N SER A 506 -0.55 17.25 -7.36
CA SER A 506 -0.86 18.16 -8.49
C SER A 506 -1.44 17.45 -9.71
N LEU A 507 -1.17 16.16 -9.89
CA LEU A 507 -1.78 15.32 -10.92
C LEU A 507 -3.20 14.92 -10.52
N ALA A 508 -3.38 14.51 -9.28
CA ALA A 508 -4.66 14.10 -8.73
C ALA A 508 -5.71 15.23 -8.75
N ARG A 509 -5.29 16.46 -8.43
CA ARG A 509 -6.18 17.64 -8.51
C ARG A 509 -6.64 18.01 -9.93
N LYS A 510 -6.05 17.44 -10.96
CA LYS A 510 -6.34 17.74 -12.38
C LYS A 510 -6.94 16.58 -13.15
N ASN A 511 -7.00 15.42 -12.56
CA ASN A 511 -7.41 14.20 -13.25
C ASN A 511 -8.03 13.21 -12.29
N ASP A 512 -9.27 12.84 -12.55
CA ASP A 512 -10.09 11.92 -11.78
C ASP A 512 -9.41 10.55 -11.56
N GLY A 513 -8.74 10.02 -12.57
CA GLY A 513 -8.03 8.75 -12.44
C GLY A 513 -6.81 8.83 -11.51
N PHE A 514 -6.07 9.95 -11.48
CA PHE A 514 -5.01 10.15 -10.49
C PHE A 514 -5.55 10.40 -9.09
N HIS A 515 -6.71 11.02 -8.96
CA HIS A 515 -7.43 11.14 -7.71
C HIS A 515 -7.80 9.75 -7.17
N MET A 516 -8.44 8.93 -7.98
CA MET A 516 -8.73 7.54 -7.65
C MET A 516 -7.47 6.77 -7.22
N LEU A 517 -6.37 6.87 -7.98
CA LEU A 517 -5.10 6.24 -7.64
C LEU A 517 -4.59 6.67 -6.26
N GLN A 518 -4.73 7.94 -5.91
CA GLN A 518 -4.34 8.42 -4.58
C GLN A 518 -5.16 7.78 -3.46
N CYS A 519 -6.45 7.57 -3.67
CA CYS A 519 -7.35 6.97 -2.68
C CYS A 519 -7.14 5.45 -2.55
N GLU A 520 -6.96 4.74 -3.68
CA GLU A 520 -6.84 3.27 -3.67
C GLU A 520 -5.50 2.72 -3.17
N LEU A 521 -4.41 3.51 -3.27
CA LEU A 521 -3.11 3.08 -2.78
C LEU A 521 -3.01 3.25 -1.27
N ASN A 522 -2.90 2.15 -0.54
CA ASN A 522 -2.79 2.13 0.91
C ASN A 522 -1.50 1.46 1.39
N LEU A 523 -1.01 1.89 2.57
CA LEU A 523 0.09 1.25 3.27
C LEU A 523 -0.47 0.27 4.30
N LEU A 524 -0.33 -1.01 4.02
CA LEU A 524 -0.67 -2.09 4.95
C LEU A 524 0.58 -2.50 5.73
N GLY A 525 0.67 -2.09 7.00
CA GLY A 525 1.80 -2.32 7.87
C GLY A 525 2.10 -1.13 8.80
N ASP A 526 3.13 -1.27 9.62
CA ASP A 526 3.59 -0.25 10.56
C ASP A 526 4.35 0.88 9.82
N PRO A 527 3.83 2.11 9.78
CA PRO A 527 4.44 3.23 9.06
C PRO A 527 5.79 3.69 9.64
N THR A 528 6.13 3.26 10.85
CA THR A 528 7.38 3.66 11.52
C THR A 528 8.60 2.87 11.07
N LEU A 529 8.44 1.80 10.27
CA LEU A 529 9.52 0.89 9.92
C LEU A 529 10.59 1.54 9.05
N ASP A 530 11.85 1.30 9.42
CA ASP A 530 13.02 1.62 8.60
C ASP A 530 13.10 0.60 7.44
N PRO A 531 13.14 1.03 6.16
CA PRO A 531 13.23 0.13 5.01
C PRO A 531 14.56 -0.61 4.91
N ARG A 532 15.50 -0.35 5.79
CA ARG A 532 16.83 -0.97 5.85
C ARG A 532 17.56 -0.86 4.50
N PRO A 533 18.00 0.35 4.10
CA PRO A 533 18.72 0.56 2.84
C PRO A 533 20.07 -0.17 2.82
N GLU A 534 20.63 -0.47 3.99
CA GLU A 534 21.90 -1.18 4.19
C GLU A 534 21.72 -2.33 5.20
N PRO A 535 22.56 -3.38 5.12
CA PRO A 535 22.57 -4.42 6.14
C PRO A 535 22.87 -3.83 7.52
N PRO A 536 22.02 -4.07 8.52
CA PRO A 536 22.29 -3.58 9.86
C PRO A 536 23.44 -4.33 10.52
N THR A 537 24.07 -3.68 11.45
CA THR A 537 25.05 -4.28 12.35
C THR A 537 24.44 -4.48 13.75
N ASN A 538 25.05 -5.34 14.56
CA ASN A 538 24.62 -5.56 15.94
C ASN A 538 25.50 -4.75 16.91
N PHE A 539 24.87 -4.08 17.89
CA PHE A 539 25.60 -3.47 18.97
C PHE A 539 26.34 -4.52 19.82
N LYS A 540 27.56 -4.20 20.21
CA LYS A 540 28.34 -4.97 21.19
C LYS A 540 28.30 -4.31 22.56
N GLY A 541 27.16 -3.68 22.87
CA GLY A 541 26.97 -2.87 24.05
C GLY A 541 26.66 -3.68 25.30
N ARG A 542 26.84 -3.03 26.45
CA ARG A 542 26.45 -3.53 27.75
C ARG A 542 25.98 -2.40 28.66
N VAL A 543 25.08 -2.72 29.56
CA VAL A 543 24.53 -1.81 30.55
C VAL A 543 24.80 -2.38 31.95
N ARG A 544 25.17 -1.50 32.88
CA ARG A 544 25.36 -1.81 34.32
C ARG A 544 24.88 -0.65 35.17
N VAL A 545 24.53 -0.92 36.40
CA VAL A 545 24.26 0.11 37.43
C VAL A 545 25.51 0.42 38.20
N LYS A 546 25.76 1.69 38.50
CA LYS A 546 26.84 2.15 39.35
C LYS A 546 26.42 3.43 40.09
N SER A 547 26.46 3.42 41.42
CA SER A 547 26.12 4.56 42.27
C SER A 547 24.73 5.17 41.95
N GLY A 548 23.72 4.33 41.78
CA GLY A 548 22.36 4.77 41.44
C GLY A 548 22.15 5.23 39.97
N ASN A 549 23.20 5.22 39.12
CA ASN A 549 23.12 5.62 37.74
C ASN A 549 23.28 4.43 36.78
N ILE A 550 22.72 4.56 35.56
CA ILE A 550 22.89 3.59 34.48
C ILE A 550 24.12 3.97 33.65
N ILE A 551 25.03 3.02 33.46
CA ILE A 551 26.21 3.16 32.61
C ILE A 551 26.08 2.31 31.39
N ALA A 552 25.85 2.93 30.25
CA ALA A 552 25.75 2.30 28.93
C ALA A 552 27.09 2.37 28.17
N SER A 553 27.63 1.25 27.74
CA SER A 553 28.95 1.17 27.09
C SER A 553 28.87 0.40 25.78
N GLY A 554 29.62 0.83 24.74
CA GLY A 554 29.69 0.16 23.44
C GLY A 554 28.53 0.50 22.51
N PHE A 555 27.92 1.68 22.69
CA PHE A 555 26.81 2.19 21.90
C PHE A 555 27.16 3.52 21.20
N ALA A 556 28.42 3.78 20.89
CA ALA A 556 28.83 5.02 20.25
C ALA A 556 27.98 5.33 18.99
N GLY A 557 27.47 6.57 18.91
CA GLY A 557 26.63 7.03 17.81
C GLY A 557 25.17 6.59 17.87
N ALA A 558 24.79 5.66 18.79
CA ALA A 558 23.40 5.25 18.96
C ALA A 558 22.55 6.33 19.63
N THR A 559 21.25 6.21 19.45
CA THR A 559 20.26 6.81 20.35
C THR A 559 19.96 5.80 21.45
N LEU A 560 19.95 6.27 22.68
CA LEU A 560 19.56 5.48 23.85
C LEU A 560 18.18 5.94 24.34
N CYS A 561 17.33 5.00 24.69
CA CYS A 561 16.09 5.25 25.41
C CYS A 561 16.15 4.55 26.76
N VAL A 562 15.80 5.26 27.83
CA VAL A 562 15.67 4.73 29.18
C VAL A 562 14.23 4.92 29.63
N TRP A 563 13.60 3.85 30.07
CA TRP A 563 12.19 3.85 30.45
C TRP A 563 11.95 2.92 31.64
N ASN A 564 11.12 3.37 32.59
CA ASN A 564 10.73 2.57 33.76
C ASN A 564 9.31 1.97 33.69
N GLY A 565 8.70 1.99 32.49
CA GLY A 565 7.35 1.49 32.31
C GLY A 565 6.24 2.49 32.68
N SER A 566 6.57 3.65 33.26
CA SER A 566 5.57 4.61 33.74
C SER A 566 5.98 6.07 33.52
N ASP A 567 6.60 6.71 34.50
CA ASP A 567 6.79 8.15 34.60
C ASP A 567 8.18 8.66 34.19
N HIS A 568 9.16 7.76 34.05
CA HIS A 568 10.48 8.12 33.59
C HIS A 568 10.74 7.61 32.17
N TYR A 569 10.87 8.56 31.26
CA TYR A 569 11.18 8.32 29.86
C TYR A 569 12.21 9.33 29.38
N GLU A 570 13.38 8.87 28.97
CA GLU A 570 14.47 9.72 28.52
C GLU A 570 15.09 9.19 27.23
N ILE A 571 15.27 10.08 26.26
CA ILE A 571 16.01 9.80 25.02
C ILE A 571 17.26 10.66 24.98
N LEU A 572 18.40 10.03 24.74
CA LEU A 572 19.69 10.71 24.66
C LEU A 572 20.59 10.12 23.57
N LYS A 573 21.57 10.88 23.13
CA LYS A 573 22.62 10.36 22.24
C LYS A 573 23.72 9.73 23.05
N ALA A 574 24.13 8.51 22.68
CA ALA A 574 25.33 7.90 23.23
C ALA A 574 26.54 8.72 22.82
N GLY A 575 27.39 9.07 23.79
CA GLY A 575 28.63 9.78 23.52
C GLY A 575 29.61 8.97 22.68
N GLU A 576 30.51 9.63 21.96
CA GLU A 576 31.60 8.98 21.21
C GLU A 576 32.63 8.28 22.11
N GLY A 577 32.56 8.52 23.42
CA GLY A 577 33.40 7.89 24.43
C GLY A 577 33.09 6.41 24.67
N ARG A 578 33.86 5.77 25.57
CA ARG A 578 33.69 4.35 25.89
C ARG A 578 32.40 4.03 26.65
N ALA A 579 31.80 5.02 27.33
CA ALA A 579 30.57 4.86 28.10
C ALA A 579 29.80 6.17 28.20
N THR A 580 28.46 6.05 28.24
CA THR A 580 27.52 7.12 28.55
C THR A 580 26.95 6.84 29.94
N GLU A 581 27.04 7.80 30.85
CA GLU A 581 26.39 7.76 32.14
C GLU A 581 25.02 8.44 32.06
N ILE A 582 24.00 7.77 32.54
CA ILE A 582 22.62 8.23 32.54
C ILE A 582 22.27 8.48 34.01
N ASP A 583 22.14 9.75 34.36
CA ASP A 583 21.81 10.23 35.70
C ASP A 583 20.31 10.11 35.94
N LEU A 584 19.91 9.18 36.73
CA LEU A 584 18.51 8.95 37.10
C LEU A 584 17.99 9.90 38.18
N LYS A 585 18.80 10.86 38.64
CA LYS A 585 18.43 11.85 39.66
C LYS A 585 17.86 11.19 40.94
N GLU A 586 18.56 10.17 41.43
CA GLU A 586 18.21 9.39 42.64
C GLU A 586 16.87 8.62 42.52
N ARG A 587 16.37 8.39 41.32
CA ARG A 587 15.17 7.57 41.13
C ARG A 587 15.53 6.09 41.18
N VAL A 588 14.89 5.39 42.09
CA VAL A 588 15.00 3.93 42.24
C VAL A 588 13.90 3.24 41.42
N GLY A 589 14.13 2.00 41.03
CA GLY A 589 13.14 1.21 40.28
C GLY A 589 13.74 0.29 39.24
N THR A 590 12.85 -0.35 38.46
CA THR A 590 13.20 -1.23 37.35
C THR A 590 13.16 -0.47 36.05
N TYR A 591 14.21 -0.57 35.25
CA TYR A 591 14.36 0.16 34.01
C TYR A 591 14.62 -0.77 32.83
N SER A 592 14.20 -0.34 31.64
CA SER A 592 14.70 -0.83 30.35
C SER A 592 15.64 0.19 29.70
N VAL A 593 16.65 -0.30 29.00
CA VAL A 593 17.53 0.51 28.15
C VAL A 593 17.53 -0.07 26.76
N ALA A 594 17.13 0.73 25.78
CA ALA A 594 17.25 0.41 24.36
C ALA A 594 18.35 1.24 23.71
N ALA A 595 19.06 0.65 22.74
CA ALA A 595 19.98 1.34 21.85
C ALA A 595 19.56 1.08 20.42
N PHE A 596 19.38 2.13 19.64
CA PHE A 596 18.90 2.05 18.26
C PHE A 596 19.51 3.16 17.39
N GLY A 597 19.40 3.02 16.08
CA GLY A 597 19.89 3.99 15.10
C GLY A 597 19.95 3.39 13.70
N SER A 598 20.07 4.26 12.70
CA SER A 598 20.20 3.81 11.30
C SER A 598 21.42 2.88 11.15
N GLY A 599 21.23 1.78 10.45
CA GLY A 599 22.28 0.78 10.22
C GLY A 599 22.55 -0.17 11.40
N PHE A 600 21.69 -0.18 12.43
CA PHE A 600 21.82 -1.10 13.55
C PHE A 600 20.53 -1.89 13.79
N ASN A 601 20.70 -3.14 14.22
CA ASN A 601 19.62 -3.85 14.89
C ASN A 601 19.42 -3.25 16.27
N THR A 602 18.17 -2.99 16.63
CA THR A 602 17.83 -2.46 17.97
C THR A 602 18.29 -3.44 19.05
N TRP A 603 18.99 -2.93 20.02
CA TRP A 603 19.43 -3.66 21.20
C TRP A 603 18.62 -3.21 22.41
N VAL A 604 18.11 -4.16 23.20
CA VAL A 604 17.31 -3.88 24.41
C VAL A 604 17.84 -4.71 25.57
N LYS A 605 17.90 -4.12 26.75
CA LYS A 605 18.05 -4.79 28.02
C LYS A 605 16.95 -4.31 28.96
N GLU A 606 16.20 -5.25 29.49
CA GLU A 606 15.13 -5.06 30.46
C GLU A 606 15.57 -5.46 31.87
N ASP A 607 14.73 -5.25 32.85
CA ASP A 607 14.88 -5.64 34.25
C ASP A 607 16.19 -5.13 34.88
N ILE A 608 16.50 -3.86 34.62
CA ILE A 608 17.67 -3.19 35.22
C ILE A 608 17.24 -2.58 36.55
N GLU A 609 17.56 -3.27 37.65
CA GLU A 609 17.27 -2.79 39.00
C GLU A 609 18.24 -1.66 39.39
N VAL A 610 17.68 -0.55 39.85
CA VAL A 610 18.39 0.60 40.40
C VAL A 610 17.90 0.83 41.82
N GLU A 611 18.82 0.68 42.79
CA GLU A 611 18.60 0.79 44.24
C GLU A 611 19.08 2.13 44.78
#